data_a1ea31e4e9eb52e4018c6681f4e4cd60
#
_entry.id   a1ea31e4e9eb52e4018c6681f4e4cd60
#
_cell.length_a   1.000
_cell.length_b   1.000
_cell.length_c   1.000
_cell.angle_alpha   90.00
_cell.angle_beta   90.00
_cell.angle_gamma   90.00
#
_symmetry.space_group_name_H-M   'P 1'
#
loop_
_entity.id
_entity.type
_entity.pdbx_description
1 polymer ?
#
loop_
_entity_poly.entity_id
_entity_poly.type
_entity_poly.pdbx_seq_one_letter_code
_entity_poly.pdbx_strand_id
1 'polypeptide(L)'
;KDLLRWYRDEIKRYGIEVRYNTEVNDLGTIKRGFDEIVVCTGSVPRTMPNIKGFEKTMSFRELLREKKDPGETVVFLGGGQSSCEAAYDLVLAGKHPVIVEYGNDLVAAQATCLANTSFLRDAMEYHKVPVYLHSTITEIGDGYCMIKTPDGTFKQECDTVVNGIGFVPAPVGEKSAHVHRVGDCVAIGNLRTVIWRAWDVCMRI
;
A
#
# COMPACT_ATOMS: atom_id res chain seq x y z
N LYS A 1 2.05 12.15 -13.24
CA LYS A 1 2.59 13.48 -12.83
C LYS A 1 1.64 14.61 -13.21
N ASP A 2 0.98 14.55 -14.36
CA ASP A 2 0.11 15.63 -14.87
C ASP A 2 -1.17 15.82 -14.06
N LEU A 3 -1.81 14.73 -13.60
CA LEU A 3 -2.97 14.81 -12.70
C LEU A 3 -2.65 15.56 -11.39
N LEU A 4 -1.49 15.29 -10.77
CA LEU A 4 -1.09 15.99 -9.55
C LEU A 4 -0.77 17.47 -9.80
N ARG A 5 -0.26 17.81 -10.99
CA ARG A 5 -0.07 19.20 -11.39
C ARG A 5 -1.41 19.89 -11.53
N TRP A 6 -2.34 19.29 -12.25
CA TRP A 6 -3.69 19.79 -12.43
C TRP A 6 -4.39 20.06 -11.09
N TYR A 7 -4.37 19.13 -10.13
CA TYR A 7 -4.93 19.36 -8.79
C TYR A 7 -4.30 20.56 -8.07
N ARG A 8 -2.97 20.74 -8.17
CA ARG A 8 -2.30 21.90 -7.55
C ARG A 8 -2.73 23.21 -8.19
N ASP A 9 -2.94 23.22 -9.50
CA ASP A 9 -3.38 24.39 -10.23
C ASP A 9 -4.85 24.71 -9.91
N GLU A 10 -5.72 23.71 -9.78
CA GLU A 10 -7.11 23.89 -9.37
C GLU A 10 -7.24 24.41 -7.92
N ILE A 11 -6.46 23.91 -6.98
CA ILE A 11 -6.41 24.44 -5.62
C ILE A 11 -6.09 25.94 -5.62
N LYS A 12 -5.11 26.36 -6.42
CA LYS A 12 -4.77 27.78 -6.57
C LYS A 12 -5.88 28.57 -7.26
N ARG A 13 -6.44 28.03 -8.34
CA ARG A 13 -7.49 28.66 -9.13
C ARG A 13 -8.74 28.95 -8.29
N TYR A 14 -9.10 28.02 -7.40
CA TYR A 14 -10.24 28.19 -6.51
C TYR A 14 -9.92 28.93 -5.21
N GLY A 15 -8.69 29.38 -5.01
CA GLY A 15 -8.28 30.11 -3.81
C GLY A 15 -8.38 29.30 -2.52
N ILE A 16 -8.22 27.97 -2.61
CA ILE A 16 -8.32 27.09 -1.45
C ILE A 16 -7.09 27.32 -0.55
N GLU A 17 -7.32 27.68 0.70
CA GLU A 17 -6.26 27.82 1.69
C GLU A 17 -5.66 26.45 2.02
N VAL A 18 -4.34 26.32 1.87
CA VAL A 18 -3.61 25.11 2.22
C VAL A 18 -2.55 25.42 3.28
N ARG A 19 -2.65 24.79 4.43
CA ARG A 19 -1.68 24.91 5.53
C ARG A 19 -0.74 23.72 5.50
N TYR A 20 0.44 23.94 4.93
CA TYR A 20 1.50 22.94 4.88
C TYR A 20 2.19 22.78 6.25
N ASN A 21 2.83 21.62 6.47
CA ASN A 21 3.54 21.30 7.72
C ASN A 21 2.69 21.48 8.97
N THR A 22 1.39 21.30 8.84
CA THR A 22 0.40 21.42 9.92
C THR A 22 -0.25 20.06 10.14
N GLU A 23 0.15 19.38 11.20
CA GLU A 23 -0.42 18.09 11.58
C GLU A 23 -1.62 18.31 12.50
N VAL A 24 -2.74 17.64 12.20
CA VAL A 24 -3.96 17.66 13.01
C VAL A 24 -4.19 16.27 13.58
N ASN A 25 -3.82 16.07 14.84
CA ASN A 25 -4.00 14.81 15.57
C ASN A 25 -5.30 14.79 16.39
N ASP A 26 -5.86 15.98 16.68
CA ASP A 26 -7.12 16.15 17.40
C ASP A 26 -8.03 17.14 16.64
N LEU A 27 -9.20 16.68 16.24
CA LEU A 27 -10.20 17.51 15.58
C LEU A 27 -10.78 18.59 16.49
N GLY A 28 -10.70 18.42 17.81
CA GLY A 28 -11.14 19.43 18.78
C GLY A 28 -10.42 20.76 18.63
N THR A 29 -9.19 20.74 18.13
CA THR A 29 -8.37 21.94 17.91
C THR A 29 -8.87 22.82 16.76
N ILE A 30 -9.60 22.25 15.79
CA ILE A 30 -10.06 22.94 14.58
C ILE A 30 -11.59 23.08 14.50
N LYS A 31 -12.36 22.27 15.24
CA LYS A 31 -13.85 22.25 15.16
C LYS A 31 -14.52 23.61 15.31
N ARG A 32 -13.95 24.52 16.10
CA ARG A 32 -14.56 25.83 16.37
C ARG A 32 -14.48 26.82 15.20
N GLY A 33 -13.75 26.50 14.15
CA GLY A 33 -13.51 27.40 13.01
C GLY A 33 -14.19 26.96 11.72
N PHE A 34 -14.93 25.85 11.72
CA PHE A 34 -15.53 25.26 10.52
C PHE A 34 -16.92 24.69 10.82
N ASP A 35 -17.84 24.85 9.87
CA ASP A 35 -19.19 24.29 9.93
C ASP A 35 -19.14 22.77 9.70
N GLU A 36 -18.30 22.33 8.75
CA GLU A 36 -18.12 20.93 8.38
C GLU A 36 -16.63 20.57 8.28
N ILE A 37 -16.28 19.35 8.65
CA ILE A 37 -14.91 18.82 8.57
C ILE A 37 -14.93 17.53 7.73
N VAL A 38 -14.09 17.50 6.70
CA VAL A 38 -13.90 16.30 5.87
C VAL A 38 -12.50 15.71 6.14
N VAL A 39 -12.48 14.54 6.75
CA VAL A 39 -11.24 13.82 7.10
C VAL A 39 -10.80 12.95 5.93
N CYS A 40 -9.61 13.25 5.38
CA CYS A 40 -9.01 12.59 4.22
C CYS A 40 -7.62 12.02 4.55
N THR A 41 -7.39 11.55 5.77
CA THR A 41 -6.05 11.20 6.29
C THR A 41 -5.49 9.90 5.72
N GLY A 42 -6.27 9.20 4.89
CA GLY A 42 -5.78 8.04 4.15
C GLY A 42 -5.57 6.80 5.01
N SER A 43 -4.45 6.12 4.79
CA SER A 43 -4.17 4.80 5.35
C SER A 43 -2.69 4.65 5.73
N VAL A 44 -2.41 3.67 6.56
CA VAL A 44 -1.05 3.28 6.95
C VAL A 44 -0.76 1.85 6.53
N PRO A 45 0.51 1.46 6.32
CA PRO A 45 0.87 0.08 6.03
C PRO A 45 0.36 -0.86 7.12
N ARG A 46 -0.19 -1.99 6.71
CA ARG A 46 -0.56 -3.07 7.63
C ARG A 46 0.69 -3.63 8.31
N THR A 47 0.59 -3.98 9.59
CA THR A 47 1.65 -4.64 10.35
C THR A 47 1.24 -6.05 10.74
N MET A 48 2.23 -6.94 10.92
CA MET A 48 2.05 -8.31 11.40
C MET A 48 2.99 -8.59 12.57
N PRO A 49 2.62 -8.19 13.79
CA PRO A 49 3.48 -8.33 14.98
C PRO A 49 3.74 -9.80 15.37
N ASN A 50 2.98 -10.75 14.84
CA ASN A 50 3.18 -12.17 15.00
C ASN A 50 4.33 -12.73 14.13
N ILE A 51 4.85 -11.98 13.18
CA ILE A 51 6.06 -12.34 12.43
C ILE A 51 7.25 -11.78 13.18
N LYS A 52 8.11 -12.66 13.69
CA LYS A 52 9.35 -12.26 14.39
C LYS A 52 10.25 -11.49 13.42
N GLY A 53 10.71 -10.30 13.81
CA GLY A 53 11.54 -9.43 12.98
C GLY A 53 10.78 -8.64 11.91
N PHE A 54 9.45 -8.51 12.01
CA PHE A 54 8.63 -7.77 11.04
C PHE A 54 9.08 -6.30 10.91
N GLU A 55 9.58 -5.70 11.96
CA GLU A 55 10.12 -4.32 11.98
C GLU A 55 11.31 -4.11 11.03
N LYS A 56 11.94 -5.19 10.58
CA LYS A 56 13.03 -5.16 9.58
C LYS A 56 12.52 -5.04 8.14
N THR A 57 11.21 -5.12 7.92
CA THR A 57 10.66 -5.03 6.56
C THR A 57 10.85 -3.63 5.98
N MET A 58 11.13 -3.59 4.68
CA MET A 58 11.09 -2.36 3.88
C MET A 58 9.66 -2.07 3.47
N SER A 59 9.23 -0.83 3.59
CA SER A 59 7.93 -0.39 3.08
C SER A 59 8.00 -0.06 1.58
N PHE A 60 6.84 -0.07 0.89
CA PHE A 60 6.77 0.44 -0.49
C PHE A 60 7.12 1.92 -0.62
N ARG A 61 6.93 2.71 0.45
CA ARG A 61 7.36 4.10 0.46
C ARG A 61 8.88 4.20 0.35
N GLU A 62 9.62 3.44 1.14
CA GLU A 62 11.09 3.39 1.08
C GLU A 62 11.57 2.89 -0.28
N LEU A 63 10.97 1.80 -0.77
CA LEU A 63 11.36 1.21 -2.06
C LEU A 63 11.09 2.14 -3.24
N LEU A 64 9.85 2.65 -3.38
CA LEU A 64 9.41 3.34 -4.59
C LEU A 64 9.60 4.86 -4.56
N ARG A 65 9.36 5.49 -3.40
CA ARG A 65 9.42 6.95 -3.27
C ARG A 65 10.81 7.44 -2.84
N GLU A 66 11.37 6.80 -1.84
CA GLU A 66 12.67 7.16 -1.29
C GLU A 66 13.81 6.49 -2.09
N LYS A 67 13.47 5.52 -2.93
CA LYS A 67 14.40 4.76 -3.80
C LYS A 67 15.56 4.14 -3.01
N LYS A 68 15.24 3.64 -1.82
CA LYS A 68 16.20 2.87 -1.02
C LYS A 68 16.53 1.58 -1.77
N ASP A 69 17.82 1.28 -1.89
CA ASP A 69 18.26 0.05 -2.57
C ASP A 69 17.82 -1.19 -1.76
N PRO A 70 17.03 -2.09 -2.35
CA PRO A 70 16.59 -3.31 -1.66
C PRO A 70 17.61 -4.46 -1.70
N GLY A 71 18.79 -4.28 -2.33
CA GLY A 71 19.75 -5.36 -2.57
C GLY A 71 19.40 -6.19 -3.80
N GLU A 72 20.01 -7.35 -3.96
CA GLU A 72 19.89 -8.23 -5.12
C GLU A 72 18.72 -9.21 -4.99
N THR A 73 18.59 -9.89 -3.84
CA THR A 73 17.50 -10.84 -3.57
C THR A 73 16.44 -10.19 -2.68
N VAL A 74 15.24 -10.02 -3.23
CA VAL A 74 14.16 -9.27 -2.58
C VAL A 74 12.92 -10.14 -2.41
N VAL A 75 12.50 -10.40 -1.17
CA VAL A 75 11.30 -11.18 -0.88
C VAL A 75 10.13 -10.22 -0.63
N PHE A 76 9.05 -10.41 -1.37
CA PHE A 76 7.78 -9.71 -1.15
C PHE A 76 6.87 -10.53 -0.25
N LEU A 77 6.52 -10.00 0.90
CA LEU A 77 5.48 -10.54 1.76
C LEU A 77 4.12 -10.04 1.27
N GLY A 78 3.40 -10.91 0.54
CA GLY A 78 2.14 -10.61 -0.15
C GLY A 78 2.32 -10.43 -1.66
N GLY A 79 1.46 -11.09 -2.44
CA GLY A 79 1.44 -11.11 -3.92
C GLY A 79 0.37 -10.20 -4.52
N GLY A 80 0.06 -9.08 -3.88
CA GLY A 80 -0.86 -8.08 -4.42
C GLY A 80 -0.28 -7.32 -5.62
N GLN A 81 -1.10 -6.46 -6.23
CA GLN A 81 -0.71 -5.73 -7.45
C GLN A 81 0.62 -4.98 -7.28
N SER A 82 0.78 -4.21 -6.20
CA SER A 82 1.99 -3.42 -5.97
C SER A 82 3.25 -4.30 -5.82
N SER A 83 3.10 -5.48 -5.20
CA SER A 83 4.21 -6.44 -5.08
C SER A 83 4.62 -7.00 -6.44
N CYS A 84 3.65 -7.41 -7.27
CA CYS A 84 3.91 -7.95 -8.59
C CYS A 84 4.49 -6.87 -9.54
N GLU A 85 3.98 -5.63 -9.49
CA GLU A 85 4.54 -4.51 -10.25
C GLU A 85 5.99 -4.23 -9.85
N ALA A 86 6.29 -4.14 -8.55
CA ALA A 86 7.64 -3.90 -8.07
C ALA A 86 8.58 -5.08 -8.34
N ALA A 87 8.10 -6.33 -8.21
CA ALA A 87 8.86 -7.52 -8.56
C ALA A 87 9.22 -7.52 -10.06
N TYR A 88 8.28 -7.13 -10.92
CA TYR A 88 8.54 -7.00 -12.36
C TYR A 88 9.62 -5.95 -12.65
N ASP A 89 9.53 -4.76 -12.04
CA ASP A 89 10.55 -3.72 -12.17
C ASP A 89 11.94 -4.22 -11.72
N LEU A 90 12.00 -4.97 -10.61
CA LEU A 90 13.26 -5.55 -10.11
C LEU A 90 13.82 -6.60 -11.06
N VAL A 91 12.99 -7.47 -11.65
CA VAL A 91 13.43 -8.43 -12.68
C VAL A 91 14.01 -7.70 -13.88
N LEU A 92 13.36 -6.66 -14.37
CA LEU A 92 13.88 -5.86 -15.48
C LEU A 92 15.20 -5.14 -15.14
N ALA A 93 15.43 -4.87 -13.86
CA ALA A 93 16.69 -4.33 -13.35
C ALA A 93 17.78 -5.42 -13.12
N GLY A 94 17.47 -6.69 -13.41
CA GLY A 94 18.40 -7.82 -13.25
C GLY A 94 18.49 -8.36 -11.82
N LYS A 95 17.59 -7.97 -10.92
CA LYS A 95 17.51 -8.44 -9.53
C LYS A 95 16.63 -9.70 -9.41
N HIS A 96 16.63 -10.32 -8.24
CA HIS A 96 16.02 -11.61 -7.97
C HIS A 96 14.84 -11.49 -6.97
N PRO A 97 13.64 -11.07 -7.44
CA PRO A 97 12.47 -11.04 -6.57
C PRO A 97 11.92 -12.44 -6.28
N VAL A 98 11.35 -12.61 -5.09
CA VAL A 98 10.61 -13.79 -4.65
C VAL A 98 9.29 -13.32 -4.07
N ILE A 99 8.16 -13.97 -4.36
CA ILE A 99 6.85 -13.59 -3.85
C ILE A 99 6.31 -14.68 -2.93
N VAL A 100 5.89 -14.29 -1.73
CA VAL A 100 5.25 -15.17 -0.74
C VAL A 100 3.82 -14.67 -0.52
N GLU A 101 2.84 -15.43 -1.03
CA GLU A 101 1.42 -15.06 -1.00
C GLU A 101 0.63 -16.06 -0.15
N TYR A 102 -0.17 -15.52 0.77
CA TYR A 102 -1.04 -16.31 1.64
C TYR A 102 -2.23 -16.92 0.88
N GLY A 103 -2.73 -16.22 -0.11
CA GLY A 103 -3.84 -16.64 -0.95
C GLY A 103 -3.47 -17.72 -1.96
N ASN A 104 -4.44 -18.07 -2.77
CA ASN A 104 -4.34 -19.10 -3.81
C ASN A 104 -3.94 -18.55 -5.18
N ASP A 105 -3.76 -17.23 -5.33
CA ASP A 105 -3.41 -16.60 -6.60
C ASP A 105 -2.78 -15.23 -6.38
N LEU A 106 -1.98 -14.79 -7.33
CA LEU A 106 -1.44 -13.43 -7.40
C LEU A 106 -2.51 -12.44 -7.84
N VAL A 107 -2.40 -11.21 -7.33
CA VAL A 107 -3.28 -10.09 -7.72
C VAL A 107 -4.77 -10.46 -7.62
N ALA A 108 -5.13 -11.18 -6.55
CA ALA A 108 -6.49 -11.68 -6.33
C ALA A 108 -7.49 -10.58 -5.91
N ALA A 109 -7.05 -9.33 -5.73
CA ALA A 109 -7.91 -8.23 -5.30
C ALA A 109 -9.04 -7.94 -6.30
N GLN A 110 -10.27 -7.82 -5.80
CA GLN A 110 -11.43 -7.46 -6.61
C GLN A 110 -11.31 -6.03 -7.17
N ALA A 111 -12.00 -5.79 -8.31
CA ALA A 111 -12.06 -4.49 -8.99
C ALA A 111 -10.72 -4.00 -9.59
N THR A 112 -9.77 -4.89 -9.82
CA THR A 112 -8.57 -4.62 -10.60
C THR A 112 -8.85 -4.88 -12.09
N CYS A 113 -8.22 -4.12 -12.99
CA CYS A 113 -8.35 -4.34 -14.43
C CYS A 113 -7.78 -5.72 -14.80
N LEU A 114 -8.61 -6.54 -15.47
CA LEU A 114 -8.22 -7.91 -15.85
C LEU A 114 -6.94 -7.93 -16.70
N ALA A 115 -6.78 -6.98 -17.61
CA ALA A 115 -5.58 -6.88 -18.45
C ALA A 115 -4.30 -6.72 -17.61
N ASN A 116 -4.35 -5.89 -16.55
CA ASN A 116 -3.21 -5.71 -15.65
C ASN A 116 -2.92 -6.95 -14.83
N THR A 117 -3.96 -7.61 -14.30
CA THR A 117 -3.77 -8.79 -13.46
C THR A 117 -3.25 -9.98 -14.25
N SER A 118 -3.77 -10.22 -15.47
CA SER A 118 -3.28 -11.25 -16.36
C SER A 118 -1.83 -10.99 -16.75
N PHE A 119 -1.54 -9.77 -17.21
CA PHE A 119 -0.17 -9.39 -17.57
C PHE A 119 0.84 -9.64 -16.43
N LEU A 120 0.50 -9.25 -15.20
CA LEU A 120 1.42 -9.43 -14.06
C LEU A 120 1.66 -10.90 -13.74
N ARG A 121 0.61 -11.75 -13.81
CA ARG A 121 0.78 -13.21 -13.63
C ARG A 121 1.66 -13.80 -14.71
N ASP A 122 1.36 -13.50 -15.97
CA ASP A 122 2.12 -13.97 -17.12
C ASP A 122 3.59 -13.48 -17.06
N ALA A 123 3.82 -12.25 -16.60
CA ALA A 123 5.16 -11.70 -16.42
C ALA A 123 5.95 -12.46 -15.32
N MET A 124 5.32 -12.76 -14.18
CA MET A 124 5.96 -13.55 -13.12
C MET A 124 6.34 -14.95 -13.62
N GLU A 125 5.45 -15.60 -14.35
CA GLU A 125 5.69 -16.90 -14.94
C GLU A 125 6.80 -16.86 -16.03
N TYR A 126 6.69 -15.93 -16.97
CA TYR A 126 7.67 -15.74 -18.06
C TYR A 126 9.10 -15.52 -17.54
N HIS A 127 9.23 -14.67 -16.52
CA HIS A 127 10.53 -14.39 -15.90
C HIS A 127 10.93 -15.41 -14.83
N LYS A 128 10.12 -16.46 -14.62
CA LYS A 128 10.38 -17.53 -13.64
C LYS A 128 10.62 -17.00 -12.23
N VAL A 129 9.88 -15.95 -11.84
CA VAL A 129 9.93 -15.43 -10.48
C VAL A 129 9.40 -16.50 -9.52
N PRO A 130 10.16 -16.90 -8.48
CA PRO A 130 9.66 -17.85 -7.49
C PRO A 130 8.43 -17.29 -6.78
N VAL A 131 7.31 -18.00 -6.85
CA VAL A 131 6.05 -17.64 -6.21
C VAL A 131 5.61 -18.78 -5.31
N TYR A 132 5.46 -18.48 -4.01
CA TYR A 132 4.98 -19.41 -3.01
C TYR A 132 3.54 -19.03 -2.62
N LEU A 133 2.56 -19.69 -3.20
CA LEU A 133 1.13 -19.56 -2.83
C LEU A 133 0.81 -20.34 -1.56
N HIS A 134 -0.33 -20.03 -0.91
CA HIS A 134 -0.74 -20.61 0.37
C HIS A 134 0.35 -20.57 1.44
N SER A 135 1.21 -19.55 1.38
CA SER A 135 2.47 -19.48 2.12
C SER A 135 2.57 -18.18 2.92
N THR A 136 3.37 -18.18 3.97
CA THR A 136 3.61 -17.00 4.78
C THR A 136 5.05 -16.96 5.27
N ILE A 137 5.51 -15.76 5.65
CA ILE A 137 6.77 -15.58 6.36
C ILE A 137 6.48 -15.69 7.86
N THR A 138 7.30 -16.44 8.59
CA THR A 138 7.18 -16.65 10.02
C THR A 138 8.26 -15.92 10.83
N GLU A 139 9.40 -15.68 10.22
CA GLU A 139 10.52 -14.96 10.83
C GLU A 139 11.29 -14.19 9.75
N ILE A 140 11.81 -13.01 10.10
CA ILE A 140 12.70 -12.18 9.29
C ILE A 140 13.97 -11.94 10.11
N GLY A 141 15.08 -12.47 9.64
CA GLY A 141 16.41 -12.32 10.21
C GLY A 141 17.28 -11.34 9.43
N ASP A 142 18.55 -11.30 9.80
CA ASP A 142 19.55 -10.53 9.06
C ASP A 142 20.04 -11.38 7.88
N GLY A 143 19.71 -10.97 6.66
CA GLY A 143 20.07 -11.70 5.43
C GLY A 143 19.18 -12.90 5.11
N TYR A 144 18.02 -13.09 5.77
CA TYR A 144 17.11 -14.19 5.47
C TYR A 144 15.68 -13.96 5.95
N CYS A 145 14.76 -14.77 5.45
CA CYS A 145 13.46 -15.00 6.07
C CYS A 145 13.11 -16.50 6.10
N MET A 146 12.22 -16.88 7.02
CA MET A 146 11.66 -18.23 7.10
C MET A 146 10.30 -18.25 6.41
N ILE A 147 10.18 -19.05 5.35
CA ILE A 147 8.94 -19.22 4.58
C ILE A 147 8.28 -20.53 4.99
N LYS A 148 7.02 -20.44 5.40
CA LYS A 148 6.16 -21.59 5.66
C LYS A 148 5.21 -21.81 4.51
N THR A 149 5.31 -22.95 3.85
CA THR A 149 4.44 -23.42 2.77
C THR A 149 3.58 -24.62 3.26
N PRO A 150 2.63 -25.10 2.45
CA PRO A 150 1.91 -26.35 2.75
C PRO A 150 2.83 -27.58 2.92
N ASP A 151 3.96 -27.61 2.22
CA ASP A 151 4.89 -28.74 2.23
C ASP A 151 5.95 -28.67 3.34
N GLY A 152 6.03 -27.55 4.06
CA GLY A 152 6.99 -27.38 5.14
C GLY A 152 7.49 -25.95 5.31
N THR A 153 8.53 -25.81 6.13
CA THR A 153 9.17 -24.52 6.40
C THR A 153 10.62 -24.57 6.01
N PHE A 154 11.10 -23.54 5.31
CA PHE A 154 12.50 -23.46 4.90
C PHE A 154 13.03 -22.01 5.04
N LYS A 155 14.35 -21.91 5.05
CA LYS A 155 15.08 -20.65 5.05
C LYS A 155 15.25 -20.14 3.62
N GLN A 156 14.86 -18.91 3.35
CA GLN A 156 15.14 -18.14 2.15
C GLN A 156 16.15 -17.06 2.45
N GLU A 157 17.32 -17.11 1.83
CA GLU A 157 18.29 -16.02 1.90
C GLU A 157 17.80 -14.85 1.06
N CYS A 158 17.91 -13.63 1.60
CA CYS A 158 17.49 -12.39 0.93
C CYS A 158 18.13 -11.17 1.59
N ASP A 159 18.33 -10.12 0.80
CA ASP A 159 18.84 -8.85 1.30
C ASP A 159 17.72 -8.05 1.98
N THR A 160 16.50 -8.13 1.46
CA THR A 160 15.36 -7.36 1.96
C THR A 160 14.06 -8.15 1.87
N VAL A 161 13.22 -7.99 2.90
CA VAL A 161 11.80 -8.37 2.84
C VAL A 161 10.95 -7.10 2.70
N VAL A 162 10.18 -7.00 1.62
CA VAL A 162 9.26 -5.87 1.37
C VAL A 162 7.88 -6.20 1.90
N ASN A 163 7.31 -5.28 2.70
CA ASN A 163 5.96 -5.41 3.23
C ASN A 163 4.92 -5.09 2.15
N GLY A 164 4.33 -6.12 1.56
CA GLY A 164 3.31 -6.08 0.50
C GLY A 164 1.90 -6.50 0.93
N ILE A 165 1.61 -6.58 2.24
CA ILE A 165 0.31 -7.04 2.77
C ILE A 165 -0.80 -5.97 2.78
N GLY A 166 -0.57 -4.86 2.11
CA GLY A 166 -1.54 -3.77 1.96
C GLY A 166 -1.55 -2.78 3.11
N PHE A 167 -2.68 -2.08 3.23
CA PHE A 167 -2.85 -0.94 4.13
C PHE A 167 -4.07 -1.13 5.03
N VAL A 168 -4.16 -0.33 6.07
CA VAL A 168 -5.33 -0.23 6.94
C VAL A 168 -5.78 1.24 7.04
N PRO A 169 -7.08 1.53 7.12
CA PRO A 169 -7.59 2.89 7.31
C PRO A 169 -6.99 3.57 8.53
N ALA A 170 -6.65 4.85 8.40
CA ALA A 170 -6.08 5.67 9.48
C ALA A 170 -6.85 7.00 9.65
N PRO A 171 -8.12 6.97 10.07
CA PRO A 171 -8.89 8.18 10.30
C PRO A 171 -8.43 8.91 11.56
N VAL A 172 -8.42 10.24 11.52
CA VAL A 172 -8.24 11.10 12.68
C VAL A 172 -9.60 11.46 13.28
N GLY A 173 -9.72 11.39 14.59
CA GLY A 173 -10.91 11.71 15.35
C GLY A 173 -12.11 10.79 15.09
N GLU A 174 -13.26 11.09 15.70
CA GLU A 174 -14.48 10.32 15.52
C GLU A 174 -15.43 10.96 14.50
N LYS A 175 -16.19 10.12 13.80
CA LYS A 175 -17.26 10.55 12.92
C LYS A 175 -18.40 11.16 13.75
N SER A 176 -18.98 12.28 13.29
CA SER A 176 -20.15 12.92 13.90
C SER A 176 -21.03 13.55 12.82
N ALA A 177 -22.08 14.27 13.22
CA ALA A 177 -22.96 14.95 12.27
C ALA A 177 -22.21 15.93 11.36
N HIS A 178 -21.18 16.60 11.89
CA HIS A 178 -20.36 17.60 11.18
C HIS A 178 -18.91 17.14 10.93
N VAL A 179 -18.62 15.83 11.05
CA VAL A 179 -17.31 15.25 10.78
C VAL A 179 -17.49 14.05 9.85
N HIS A 180 -17.08 14.23 8.62
CA HIS A 180 -17.18 13.24 7.55
C HIS A 180 -15.84 12.60 7.27
N ARG A 181 -15.83 11.32 6.90
CA ARG A 181 -14.62 10.61 6.51
C ARG A 181 -14.74 10.17 5.07
N VAL A 182 -13.70 10.35 4.25
CA VAL A 182 -13.67 9.97 2.84
C VAL A 182 -12.34 9.30 2.46
N GLY A 183 -12.34 8.62 1.33
CA GLY A 183 -11.15 7.96 0.81
C GLY A 183 -10.70 6.76 1.63
N ASP A 184 -9.39 6.51 1.67
CA ASP A 184 -8.80 5.33 2.27
C ASP A 184 -8.87 5.32 3.82
N CYS A 185 -9.14 6.45 4.45
CA CYS A 185 -9.41 6.47 5.89
C CYS A 185 -10.78 5.84 6.26
N VAL A 186 -11.63 5.56 5.26
CA VAL A 186 -12.87 4.80 5.43
C VAL A 186 -12.67 3.33 5.07
N ALA A 187 -12.16 3.10 3.86
CA ALA A 187 -11.84 1.77 3.35
C ALA A 187 -10.84 1.91 2.20
N ILE A 188 -9.87 1.02 2.16
CA ILE A 188 -8.85 0.99 1.10
C ILE A 188 -9.53 0.80 -0.25
N GLY A 189 -9.08 1.55 -1.24
CA GLY A 189 -9.64 1.50 -2.57
C GLY A 189 -8.67 2.00 -3.65
N ASN A 190 -9.24 2.51 -4.74
CA ASN A 190 -8.51 3.10 -5.85
C ASN A 190 -8.96 4.55 -6.09
N LEU A 191 -8.37 5.24 -7.06
CA LEU A 191 -8.70 6.63 -7.37
C LEU A 191 -10.19 6.85 -7.60
N ARG A 192 -10.87 5.92 -8.29
CA ARG A 192 -12.31 6.01 -8.52
C ARG A 192 -13.09 6.03 -7.20
N THR A 193 -12.82 5.08 -6.32
CA THR A 193 -13.55 4.97 -5.04
C THR A 193 -13.26 6.15 -4.11
N VAL A 194 -12.05 6.69 -4.13
CA VAL A 194 -11.67 7.88 -3.36
C VAL A 194 -12.43 9.11 -3.86
N ILE A 195 -12.43 9.35 -5.18
CA ILE A 195 -13.12 10.49 -5.80
C ILE A 195 -14.63 10.40 -5.55
N TRP A 196 -15.25 9.24 -5.78
CA TRP A 196 -16.69 9.08 -5.59
C TRP A 196 -17.11 9.26 -4.13
N ARG A 197 -16.36 8.73 -3.17
CA ARG A 197 -16.64 8.95 -1.75
C ARG A 197 -16.56 10.43 -1.35
N ALA A 198 -15.57 11.14 -1.89
CA ALA A 198 -15.46 12.58 -1.66
C ALA A 198 -16.65 13.32 -2.27
N TRP A 199 -17.01 13.01 -3.52
CA TRP A 199 -18.17 13.57 -4.20
C TRP A 199 -19.46 13.34 -3.41
N ASP A 200 -19.75 12.11 -3.00
CA ASP A 200 -20.97 11.75 -2.27
C ASP A 200 -21.13 12.51 -0.95
N VAL A 201 -20.03 12.81 -0.27
CA VAL A 201 -20.05 13.62 0.95
C VAL A 201 -20.23 15.10 0.60
N CYS A 202 -19.39 15.65 -0.29
CA CYS A 202 -19.43 17.09 -0.60
C CYS A 202 -20.74 17.55 -1.27
N MET A 203 -21.50 16.63 -1.90
CA MET A 203 -22.83 16.96 -2.44
C MET A 203 -23.96 16.98 -1.39
N ARG A 204 -23.67 16.64 -0.12
CA ARG A 204 -24.65 16.56 0.99
C ARG A 204 -24.40 17.55 2.12
N ILE A 205 -23.26 18.22 2.11
CA ILE A 205 -22.85 19.22 3.10
C ILE A 205 -22.99 20.63 2.57
#